data_30fb7cc3b1a803cece2567d7a86e4de0
#
_entry.id   30fb7cc3b1a803cece2567d7a86e4de0
#
_cell.length_a   1.000
_cell.length_b   1.000
_cell.length_c   1.000
_cell.angle_alpha   90.00
_cell.angle_beta   90.00
_cell.angle_gamma   90.00
#
_symmetry.space_group_name_H-M   'P 1'
#
loop_
_entity.id
_entity.type
_entity.pdbx_description
1 polymer ?
#
loop_
_entity_poly.entity_id
_entity_poly.type
_entity_poly.pdbx_seq_one_letter_code
_entity_poly.pdbx_strand_id
1 'polypeptide(L)'
;MLLNIERVLKMLAEGKSAEKIADMAGVEPGDVLAIIEDALKIVMEHDKLRARKKFTLKKGRAVKESEAVQQTRGDSDILMGAELTAVPLDSMLTIYTDGASSGNPGPAGIGLVIYDNENRQVGKVSQYIGVQTNNYAEYTAVIKALQIAGYFKARVVRIRTDSELVVKQISGDYKVKNENIRPLYDRVIKLKKAIGTVRIEHVTRNLNDKADHLAKKAAESRGFE
;
A
#
# COMPACT_ATOMS: atom_id res chain seq x y z
N MET A 1 33.56 -17.45 -12.03
CA MET A 1 33.38 -16.49 -10.91
C MET A 1 32.10 -16.90 -10.16
N LEU A 2 32.19 -17.24 -8.86
CA LEU A 2 31.04 -17.80 -8.12
C LEU A 2 29.91 -16.80 -8.03
N LEU A 3 28.74 -17.19 -8.52
CA LEU A 3 27.47 -16.45 -8.39
C LEU A 3 26.94 -16.73 -6.99
N ASN A 4 26.67 -15.67 -6.21
CA ASN A 4 26.06 -15.78 -4.89
C ASN A 4 24.78 -14.93 -4.79
N ILE A 5 23.97 -15.19 -3.78
CA ILE A 5 22.68 -14.52 -3.53
C ILE A 5 22.84 -13.00 -3.52
N GLU A 6 23.82 -12.46 -2.79
CA GLU A 6 24.03 -11.03 -2.63
C GLU A 6 24.27 -10.32 -3.97
N ARG A 7 25.10 -10.95 -4.80
CA ARG A 7 25.44 -10.42 -6.13
C ARG A 7 24.26 -10.47 -7.09
N VAL A 8 23.49 -11.56 -7.07
CA VAL A 8 22.26 -11.69 -7.88
C VAL A 8 21.25 -10.62 -7.48
N LEU A 9 20.98 -10.47 -6.18
CA LEU A 9 20.05 -9.47 -5.68
C LEU A 9 20.49 -8.03 -6.01
N LYS A 10 21.81 -7.74 -5.95
CA LYS A 10 22.36 -6.44 -6.35
C LYS A 10 22.13 -6.15 -7.83
N MET A 11 22.41 -7.12 -8.71
CA MET A 11 22.21 -6.94 -10.15
C MET A 11 20.74 -6.83 -10.54
N LEU A 12 19.82 -7.52 -9.83
CA LEU A 12 18.38 -7.35 -9.98
C LEU A 12 17.93 -5.95 -9.54
N ALA A 13 18.48 -5.44 -8.43
CA ALA A 13 18.20 -4.08 -7.95
C ALA A 13 18.72 -2.99 -8.93
N GLU A 14 19.75 -3.31 -9.73
CA GLU A 14 20.24 -2.48 -10.84
C GLU A 14 19.37 -2.61 -12.12
N GLY A 15 18.27 -3.36 -12.09
CA GLY A 15 17.33 -3.54 -13.20
C GLY A 15 17.76 -4.55 -14.26
N LYS A 16 18.72 -5.44 -13.97
CA LYS A 16 19.10 -6.51 -14.89
C LYS A 16 18.12 -7.68 -14.82
N SER A 17 17.77 -8.27 -15.96
CA SER A 17 16.96 -9.50 -15.99
C SER A 17 17.78 -10.72 -15.56
N ALA A 18 17.10 -11.80 -15.14
CA ALA A 18 17.75 -13.07 -14.78
C ALA A 18 18.60 -13.64 -15.92
N GLU A 19 18.13 -13.54 -17.16
CA GLU A 19 18.86 -13.96 -18.36
C GLU A 19 20.17 -13.18 -18.55
N LYS A 20 20.10 -11.84 -18.38
CA LYS A 20 21.28 -10.98 -18.51
C LYS A 20 22.29 -11.20 -17.39
N ILE A 21 21.83 -11.58 -16.20
CA ILE A 21 22.68 -11.96 -15.07
C ILE A 21 23.37 -13.29 -15.34
N ALA A 22 22.65 -14.26 -15.92
CA ALA A 22 23.17 -15.56 -16.32
C ALA A 22 24.28 -15.41 -17.37
N ASP A 23 24.04 -14.65 -18.42
CA ASP A 23 25.02 -14.31 -19.46
C ASP A 23 26.27 -13.68 -18.88
N MET A 24 26.13 -12.69 -18.00
CA MET A 24 27.25 -11.99 -17.35
C MET A 24 28.04 -12.89 -16.40
N ALA A 25 27.43 -13.92 -15.84
CA ALA A 25 28.03 -14.85 -14.90
C ALA A 25 28.57 -16.11 -15.57
N GLY A 26 28.20 -16.37 -16.83
CA GLY A 26 28.53 -17.60 -17.55
C GLY A 26 27.86 -18.84 -16.97
N VAL A 27 26.59 -18.72 -16.56
CA VAL A 27 25.76 -19.78 -15.99
C VAL A 27 24.42 -19.87 -16.73
N GLU A 28 23.68 -20.95 -16.51
CA GLU A 28 22.34 -21.08 -17.10
C GLU A 28 21.33 -20.16 -16.38
N PRO A 29 20.32 -19.61 -17.09
CA PRO A 29 19.26 -18.80 -16.47
C PRO A 29 18.56 -19.50 -15.30
N GLY A 30 18.43 -20.83 -15.36
CA GLY A 30 17.87 -21.68 -14.30
C GLY A 30 18.63 -21.58 -12.98
N ASP A 31 19.96 -21.45 -13.02
CA ASP A 31 20.79 -21.31 -11.82
C ASP A 31 20.54 -19.97 -11.12
N VAL A 32 20.31 -18.91 -11.90
CA VAL A 32 19.98 -17.59 -11.36
C VAL A 32 18.59 -17.62 -10.71
N LEU A 33 17.61 -18.27 -11.34
CA LEU A 33 16.27 -18.45 -10.78
C LEU A 33 16.29 -19.26 -9.49
N ALA A 34 17.08 -20.33 -9.41
CA ALA A 34 17.24 -21.13 -8.20
C ALA A 34 17.79 -20.31 -7.03
N ILE A 35 18.78 -19.44 -7.30
CA ILE A 35 19.33 -18.52 -6.28
C ILE A 35 18.27 -17.52 -5.81
N ILE A 36 17.42 -17.02 -6.70
CA ILE A 36 16.30 -16.10 -6.36
C ILE A 36 15.26 -16.83 -5.50
N GLU A 37 14.90 -18.06 -5.86
CA GLU A 37 13.96 -18.88 -5.08
C GLU A 37 14.48 -19.19 -3.68
N ASP A 38 15.77 -19.51 -3.55
CA ASP A 38 16.40 -19.75 -2.24
C ASP A 38 16.46 -18.47 -1.39
N ALA A 39 16.73 -17.32 -2.01
CA ALA A 39 16.67 -16.03 -1.34
C ALA A 39 15.24 -15.74 -0.82
N LEU A 40 14.22 -16.00 -1.63
CA LEU A 40 12.83 -15.85 -1.24
C LEU A 40 12.43 -16.79 -0.10
N LYS A 41 12.90 -18.06 -0.12
CA LYS A 41 12.68 -19.02 0.99
C LYS A 41 13.30 -18.50 2.29
N ILE A 42 14.53 -17.98 2.24
CA ILE A 42 15.23 -17.43 3.42
C ILE A 42 14.46 -16.24 4.00
N VAL A 43 13.96 -15.33 3.15
CA VAL A 43 13.16 -14.18 3.58
C VAL A 43 11.85 -14.65 4.21
N MET A 44 11.16 -15.61 3.59
CA MET A 44 9.90 -16.16 4.11
C MET A 44 10.10 -16.94 5.43
N GLU A 45 11.21 -17.68 5.60
CA GLU A 45 11.53 -18.35 6.88
C GLU A 45 11.93 -17.33 7.96
N HIS A 46 12.66 -16.29 7.61
CA HIS A 46 13.03 -15.23 8.55
C HIS A 46 11.80 -14.47 9.06
N ASP A 47 10.81 -14.24 8.20
CA ASP A 47 9.53 -13.65 8.59
C ASP A 47 8.69 -14.61 9.46
N LYS A 48 8.71 -15.91 9.17
CA LYS A 48 8.12 -16.95 10.04
C LYS A 48 8.80 -17.02 11.40
N LEU A 49 10.13 -16.88 11.47
CA LEU A 49 10.90 -16.86 12.71
C LEU A 49 10.69 -15.57 13.53
N ARG A 50 10.55 -14.42 12.87
CA ARG A 50 10.15 -13.15 13.51
C ARG A 50 8.74 -13.24 14.10
N ALA A 51 7.81 -13.85 13.40
CA ALA A 51 6.46 -14.11 13.90
C ALA A 51 6.50 -15.06 15.13
N ARG A 52 7.31 -16.13 15.09
CA ARG A 52 7.50 -17.06 16.23
C ARG A 52 8.18 -16.39 17.43
N LYS A 53 9.19 -15.53 17.26
CA LYS A 53 9.83 -14.78 18.38
C LYS A 53 8.89 -13.79 19.08
N LYS A 54 7.95 -13.17 18.36
CA LYS A 54 6.86 -12.38 18.98
C LYS A 54 5.90 -13.22 19.81
N PHE A 55 5.74 -14.51 19.47
CA PHE A 55 4.83 -15.43 20.14
C PHE A 55 5.40 -15.99 21.45
N THR A 56 6.72 -16.18 21.57
CA THR A 56 7.35 -16.72 22.79
C THR A 56 7.49 -15.72 23.94
N LEU A 57 7.28 -14.41 23.71
CA LEU A 57 7.35 -13.37 24.74
C LEU A 57 6.01 -13.11 25.46
N LYS A 58 4.91 -13.81 25.11
CA LYS A 58 3.63 -13.75 25.81
C LYS A 58 3.12 -15.17 26.10
N LYS A 59 3.73 -15.85 27.09
CA LYS A 59 3.08 -17.00 27.75
C LYS A 59 1.93 -16.50 28.61
N GLY A 60 0.70 -16.70 28.13
CA GLY A 60 -0.50 -16.50 28.91
C GLY A 60 -1.74 -16.26 28.05
N ARG A 61 -2.27 -17.31 27.46
CA ARG A 61 -3.62 -17.56 26.91
C ARG A 61 -3.58 -17.98 25.43
N ALA A 62 -4.12 -19.17 25.23
CA ALA A 62 -4.31 -19.79 23.92
C ALA A 62 -5.13 -18.87 22.99
N VAL A 63 -4.52 -18.46 21.88
CA VAL A 63 -5.20 -17.80 20.77
C VAL A 63 -5.16 -18.76 19.59
N LYS A 64 -6.34 -19.04 19.05
CA LYS A 64 -6.61 -20.04 18.02
C LYS A 64 -5.94 -19.71 16.67
N GLU A 65 -5.66 -20.75 15.89
CA GLU A 65 -5.07 -20.76 14.52
C GLU A 65 -5.71 -19.83 13.48
N SER A 66 -6.80 -19.13 13.82
CA SER A 66 -7.52 -18.22 12.90
C SER A 66 -6.83 -16.90 12.58
N GLU A 67 -5.84 -16.45 13.38
CA GLU A 67 -5.23 -15.12 13.19
C GLU A 67 -4.12 -15.09 12.13
N ALA A 68 -3.40 -16.18 11.92
CA ALA A 68 -2.33 -16.23 10.91
C ALA A 68 -2.89 -16.26 9.46
N VAL A 69 -4.04 -16.92 9.26
CA VAL A 69 -4.74 -16.96 7.96
C VAL A 69 -5.44 -15.63 7.65
N GLN A 70 -5.90 -14.90 8.69
CA GLN A 70 -6.47 -13.57 8.52
C GLN A 70 -5.41 -12.50 8.20
N GLN A 71 -4.17 -12.66 8.69
CA GLN A 71 -3.11 -11.68 8.45
C GLN A 71 -2.55 -11.73 7.02
N THR A 72 -2.42 -12.92 6.43
CA THR A 72 -2.00 -13.10 5.03
C THR A 72 -3.08 -12.65 4.03
N ARG A 73 -4.37 -12.82 4.37
CA ARG A 73 -5.48 -12.25 3.58
C ARG A 73 -5.51 -10.72 3.68
N GLY A 74 -5.25 -10.15 4.86
CA GLY A 74 -5.18 -8.71 5.05
C GLY A 74 -4.08 -8.03 4.26
N ASP A 75 -2.93 -8.67 4.09
CA ASP A 75 -1.79 -8.10 3.35
C ASP A 75 -2.04 -8.10 1.83
N SER A 76 -2.66 -9.15 1.28
CA SER A 76 -3.07 -9.18 -0.13
C SER A 76 -4.13 -8.11 -0.43
N ASP A 77 -5.08 -7.88 0.47
CA ASP A 77 -6.10 -6.84 0.33
C ASP A 77 -5.50 -5.42 0.41
N ILE A 78 -4.46 -5.21 1.24
CA ILE A 78 -3.76 -3.93 1.34
C ILE A 78 -3.09 -3.57 0.01
N LEU A 79 -2.53 -4.53 -0.70
CA LEU A 79 -1.82 -4.29 -1.96
C LEU A 79 -2.70 -4.49 -3.21
N MET A 80 -3.98 -4.84 -3.05
CA MET A 80 -4.90 -4.99 -4.18
C MET A 80 -4.99 -3.70 -5.01
N GLY A 81 -4.84 -3.83 -6.34
CA GLY A 81 -4.84 -2.71 -7.27
C GLY A 81 -3.57 -1.85 -7.23
N ALA A 82 -2.55 -2.25 -6.47
CA ALA A 82 -1.29 -1.52 -6.35
C ALA A 82 -0.24 -2.03 -7.34
N GLU A 83 0.39 -1.10 -8.05
CA GLU A 83 1.61 -1.33 -8.81
C GLU A 83 2.74 -0.59 -8.07
N LEU A 84 3.63 -1.34 -7.42
CA LEU A 84 4.71 -0.82 -6.59
C LEU A 84 6.06 -1.20 -7.22
N THR A 85 6.97 -0.25 -7.32
CA THR A 85 8.31 -0.50 -7.87
C THR A 85 9.35 -0.72 -6.78
N ALA A 86 9.52 0.23 -5.87
CA ALA A 86 10.50 0.13 -4.79
C ALA A 86 10.11 1.09 -3.65
N VAL A 87 9.09 0.72 -2.87
CA VAL A 87 8.71 1.53 -1.70
C VAL A 87 9.71 1.28 -0.57
N PRO A 88 10.48 2.31 -0.14
CA PRO A 88 11.48 2.11 0.90
C PRO A 88 10.81 1.87 2.26
N LEU A 89 11.33 0.91 3.02
CA LEU A 89 10.93 0.70 4.40
C LEU A 89 11.43 1.84 5.31
N ASP A 90 10.72 2.10 6.40
CA ASP A 90 11.09 3.10 7.42
C ASP A 90 11.35 4.52 6.87
N SER A 91 10.76 4.86 5.73
CA SER A 91 10.97 6.13 5.02
C SER A 91 9.87 7.16 5.28
N MET A 92 10.01 8.31 4.64
CA MET A 92 8.95 9.29 4.49
C MET A 92 8.24 9.05 3.16
N LEU A 93 6.90 8.97 3.19
CA LEU A 93 6.08 8.82 2.01
C LEU A 93 5.16 10.03 1.83
N THR A 94 5.04 10.49 0.59
CA THR A 94 4.00 11.44 0.17
C THR A 94 3.03 10.70 -0.75
N ILE A 95 1.75 10.64 -0.36
CA ILE A 95 0.73 9.87 -1.06
C ILE A 95 -0.40 10.81 -1.46
N TYR A 96 -0.61 10.97 -2.76
CA TYR A 96 -1.77 11.65 -3.32
C TYR A 96 -2.91 10.66 -3.40
N THR A 97 -4.12 11.09 -3.00
CA THR A 97 -5.29 10.20 -2.93
C THR A 97 -6.50 10.88 -3.54
N ASP A 98 -7.30 10.10 -4.25
CA ASP A 98 -8.60 10.51 -4.76
C ASP A 98 -9.60 9.36 -4.73
N GLY A 99 -10.89 9.71 -4.63
CA GLY A 99 -12.01 8.80 -4.75
C GLY A 99 -13.03 9.32 -5.74
N ALA A 100 -13.42 8.51 -6.70
CA ALA A 100 -14.40 8.87 -7.71
C ALA A 100 -15.60 7.92 -7.71
N SER A 101 -16.78 8.46 -8.02
CA SER A 101 -18.00 7.69 -8.23
C SER A 101 -18.74 8.16 -9.48
N SER A 102 -19.11 7.24 -10.36
CA SER A 102 -19.94 7.50 -11.54
C SER A 102 -21.41 7.44 -11.16
N GLY A 103 -21.88 8.47 -10.47
CA GLY A 103 -23.18 8.56 -9.78
C GLY A 103 -22.97 8.69 -8.26
N ASN A 104 -24.02 9.00 -7.50
CA ASN A 104 -23.88 9.23 -6.05
C ASN A 104 -25.08 8.69 -5.26
N PRO A 105 -25.14 7.35 -5.00
CA PRO A 105 -24.11 6.33 -5.24
C PRO A 105 -24.03 5.85 -6.70
N GLY A 106 -22.87 5.27 -7.04
CA GLY A 106 -22.61 4.68 -8.36
C GLY A 106 -21.32 3.84 -8.35
N PRO A 107 -20.93 3.24 -9.48
CA PRO A 107 -19.64 2.57 -9.64
C PRO A 107 -18.53 3.50 -9.14
N ALA A 108 -17.75 3.02 -8.19
CA ALA A 108 -16.77 3.85 -7.50
C ALA A 108 -15.37 3.22 -7.51
N GLY A 109 -14.37 4.07 -7.56
CA GLY A 109 -12.98 3.68 -7.56
C GLY A 109 -12.11 4.60 -6.71
N ILE A 110 -10.95 4.10 -6.34
CA ILE A 110 -9.91 4.87 -5.64
C ILE A 110 -8.65 4.94 -6.47
N GLY A 111 -7.95 6.06 -6.40
CA GLY A 111 -6.69 6.32 -7.04
C GLY A 111 -5.65 6.84 -6.04
N LEU A 112 -4.45 6.26 -6.07
CA LEU A 112 -3.33 6.75 -5.27
C LEU A 112 -2.07 6.84 -6.12
N VAL A 113 -1.24 7.84 -5.81
CA VAL A 113 0.13 7.95 -6.34
C VAL A 113 1.09 8.15 -5.18
N ILE A 114 2.12 7.31 -5.09
CA ILE A 114 3.02 7.23 -3.95
C ILE A 114 4.40 7.72 -4.37
N TYR A 115 4.93 8.66 -3.61
CA TYR A 115 6.26 9.22 -3.78
C TYR A 115 7.11 8.98 -2.55
N ASP A 116 8.41 8.73 -2.75
CA ASP A 116 9.40 8.65 -1.68
C ASP A 116 9.88 10.05 -1.24
N ASN A 117 10.88 10.08 -0.35
CA ASN A 117 11.50 11.30 0.16
C ASN A 117 12.30 12.09 -0.89
N GLU A 118 12.68 11.45 -2.01
CA GLU A 118 13.35 12.10 -3.15
C GLU A 118 12.36 12.53 -4.24
N ASN A 119 11.06 12.48 -3.94
CA ASN A 119 9.98 12.80 -4.85
C ASN A 119 9.95 11.91 -6.11
N ARG A 120 10.47 10.67 -6.03
CA ARG A 120 10.34 9.67 -7.08
C ARG A 120 9.03 8.93 -6.89
N GLN A 121 8.31 8.70 -7.97
CA GLN A 121 7.11 7.89 -7.93
C GLN A 121 7.49 6.42 -7.72
N VAL A 122 7.13 5.86 -6.58
CA VAL A 122 7.44 4.48 -6.18
C VAL A 122 6.23 3.56 -6.20
N GLY A 123 5.05 4.12 -6.47
CA GLY A 123 3.85 3.30 -6.60
C GLY A 123 2.62 4.08 -7.07
N LYS A 124 1.63 3.31 -7.52
CA LYS A 124 0.28 3.79 -7.84
C LYS A 124 -0.74 2.73 -7.47
N VAL A 125 -1.98 3.15 -7.21
CA VAL A 125 -3.12 2.28 -6.97
C VAL A 125 -4.27 2.74 -7.84
N SER A 126 -4.95 1.79 -8.48
CA SER A 126 -6.21 2.00 -9.17
C SER A 126 -7.10 0.81 -8.83
N GLN A 127 -8.12 1.01 -7.98
CA GLN A 127 -8.93 -0.08 -7.45
C GLN A 127 -10.41 0.27 -7.49
N TYR A 128 -11.21 -0.59 -8.12
CA TYR A 128 -12.65 -0.55 -8.03
C TYR A 128 -13.12 -0.97 -6.63
N ILE A 129 -14.11 -0.28 -6.08
CA ILE A 129 -14.60 -0.50 -4.69
C ILE A 129 -16.11 -0.77 -4.62
N GLY A 130 -16.72 -1.18 -5.73
CA GLY A 130 -18.15 -1.45 -5.79
C GLY A 130 -18.98 -0.18 -6.01
N VAL A 131 -20.29 -0.27 -5.73
CA VAL A 131 -21.22 0.87 -5.83
C VAL A 131 -21.17 1.65 -4.51
N GLN A 132 -20.67 2.88 -4.55
CA GLN A 132 -20.47 3.73 -3.38
C GLN A 132 -20.73 5.20 -3.71
N THR A 133 -20.82 6.04 -2.67
CA THR A 133 -20.84 7.49 -2.83
C THR A 133 -19.43 8.05 -3.04
N ASN A 134 -19.32 9.25 -3.63
CA ASN A 134 -18.04 9.91 -3.81
C ASN A 134 -17.29 10.09 -2.48
N ASN A 135 -17.96 10.59 -1.46
CA ASN A 135 -17.36 10.79 -0.13
C ASN A 135 -16.87 9.48 0.51
N TYR A 136 -17.60 8.36 0.29
CA TYR A 136 -17.14 7.03 0.73
C TYR A 136 -15.84 6.63 0.01
N ALA A 137 -15.75 6.88 -1.29
CA ALA A 137 -14.55 6.58 -2.08
C ALA A 137 -13.34 7.41 -1.62
N GLU A 138 -13.52 8.71 -1.37
CA GLU A 138 -12.47 9.59 -0.85
C GLU A 138 -11.90 9.10 0.50
N TYR A 139 -12.77 8.75 1.45
CA TYR A 139 -12.35 8.15 2.71
C TYR A 139 -11.62 6.82 2.53
N THR A 140 -12.12 5.97 1.61
CA THR A 140 -11.50 4.68 1.30
C THR A 140 -10.09 4.85 0.72
N ALA A 141 -9.88 5.86 -0.13
CA ALA A 141 -8.57 6.20 -0.67
C ALA A 141 -7.58 6.59 0.44
N VAL A 142 -8.00 7.43 1.40
CA VAL A 142 -7.17 7.80 2.57
C VAL A 142 -6.87 6.58 3.44
N ILE A 143 -7.84 5.71 3.69
CA ILE A 143 -7.62 4.45 4.44
C ILE A 143 -6.59 3.58 3.73
N LYS A 144 -6.72 3.41 2.43
CA LYS A 144 -5.78 2.61 1.62
C LYS A 144 -4.36 3.18 1.69
N ALA A 145 -4.21 4.50 1.61
CA ALA A 145 -2.92 5.17 1.75
C ALA A 145 -2.28 4.89 3.11
N LEU A 146 -3.04 4.99 4.20
CA LEU A 146 -2.56 4.69 5.54
C LEU A 146 -2.21 3.21 5.73
N GLN A 147 -2.98 2.29 5.14
CA GLN A 147 -2.68 0.86 5.18
C GLN A 147 -1.36 0.54 4.47
N ILE A 148 -1.15 1.10 3.27
CA ILE A 148 0.11 0.95 2.52
C ILE A 148 1.28 1.54 3.30
N ALA A 149 1.13 2.75 3.84
CA ALA A 149 2.17 3.38 4.66
C ALA A 149 2.51 2.54 5.90
N GLY A 150 1.51 1.98 6.57
CA GLY A 150 1.71 1.06 7.71
C GLY A 150 2.39 -0.25 7.31
N TYR A 151 2.03 -0.82 6.16
CA TYR A 151 2.66 -2.03 5.61
C TYR A 151 4.15 -1.83 5.38
N PHE A 152 4.56 -0.69 4.79
CA PHE A 152 5.96 -0.32 4.58
C PHE A 152 6.62 0.31 5.82
N LYS A 153 5.92 0.38 6.96
CA LYS A 153 6.42 0.98 8.22
C LYS A 153 6.93 2.40 8.05
N ALA A 154 6.28 3.18 7.18
CA ALA A 154 6.69 4.56 6.96
C ALA A 154 6.67 5.36 8.28
N ARG A 155 7.75 6.09 8.56
CA ARG A 155 7.89 6.90 9.78
C ARG A 155 7.15 8.23 9.70
N VAL A 156 7.12 8.81 8.51
CA VAL A 156 6.42 10.06 8.23
C VAL A 156 5.57 9.86 6.98
N VAL A 157 4.29 10.19 7.07
CA VAL A 157 3.34 10.07 5.96
C VAL A 157 2.67 11.41 5.72
N ARG A 158 2.75 11.91 4.49
CA ARG A 158 1.98 13.05 4.01
C ARG A 158 0.94 12.54 3.04
N ILE A 159 -0.33 12.65 3.39
CA ILE A 159 -1.44 12.36 2.49
C ILE A 159 -1.94 13.67 1.93
N ARG A 160 -2.08 13.75 0.61
CA ARG A 160 -2.58 14.90 -0.13
C ARG A 160 -3.84 14.52 -0.89
N THR A 161 -4.89 15.27 -0.70
CA THR A 161 -6.20 15.06 -1.35
C THR A 161 -6.83 16.41 -1.69
N ASP A 162 -7.63 16.48 -2.74
CA ASP A 162 -8.42 17.65 -3.09
C ASP A 162 -9.81 17.65 -2.44
N SER A 163 -10.10 16.66 -1.57
CA SER A 163 -11.30 16.63 -0.75
C SER A 163 -11.14 17.49 0.51
N GLU A 164 -11.52 18.76 0.42
CA GLU A 164 -11.52 19.68 1.55
C GLU A 164 -12.38 19.17 2.71
N LEU A 165 -13.51 18.50 2.38
CA LEU A 165 -14.41 17.92 3.37
C LEU A 165 -13.71 16.86 4.22
N VAL A 166 -12.99 15.92 3.59
CA VAL A 166 -12.25 14.86 4.29
C VAL A 166 -11.17 15.46 5.18
N VAL A 167 -10.40 16.43 4.67
CA VAL A 167 -9.36 17.09 5.46
C VAL A 167 -9.95 17.78 6.68
N LYS A 168 -11.00 18.59 6.53
CA LYS A 168 -11.64 19.32 7.64
C LYS A 168 -12.34 18.39 8.65
N GLN A 169 -12.84 17.26 8.21
CA GLN A 169 -13.38 16.27 9.13
C GLN A 169 -12.30 15.57 9.94
N ILE A 170 -11.17 15.19 9.31
CA ILE A 170 -10.07 14.52 10.00
C ILE A 170 -9.29 15.46 10.93
N SER A 171 -9.19 16.77 10.60
CA SER A 171 -8.62 17.79 11.50
C SER A 171 -9.52 18.09 12.70
N GLY A 172 -10.82 17.82 12.60
CA GLY A 172 -11.80 18.10 13.62
C GLY A 172 -12.55 19.44 13.44
N ASP A 173 -12.26 20.18 12.37
CA ASP A 173 -12.93 21.44 12.04
C ASP A 173 -14.39 21.21 11.67
N TYR A 174 -14.69 20.06 11.03
CA TYR A 174 -16.04 19.65 10.68
C TYR A 174 -16.42 18.35 11.35
N LYS A 175 -17.70 18.30 11.84
CA LYS A 175 -18.26 17.08 12.43
C LYS A 175 -18.68 16.09 11.34
N VAL A 176 -18.38 14.81 11.53
CA VAL A 176 -18.91 13.72 10.70
C VAL A 176 -20.33 13.41 11.18
N LYS A 177 -21.33 13.85 10.39
CA LYS A 177 -22.76 13.64 10.67
C LYS A 177 -23.33 12.38 10.00
N ASN A 178 -22.71 11.95 8.90
CA ASN A 178 -23.19 10.82 8.10
C ASN A 178 -22.76 9.50 8.76
N GLU A 179 -23.75 8.68 9.13
CA GLU A 179 -23.54 7.40 9.82
C GLU A 179 -22.76 6.38 8.97
N ASN A 180 -22.90 6.42 7.64
CA ASN A 180 -22.15 5.55 6.74
C ASN A 180 -20.67 5.95 6.62
N ILE A 181 -20.34 7.21 6.88
CA ILE A 181 -18.96 7.73 6.84
C ILE A 181 -18.28 7.59 8.20
N ARG A 182 -19.03 7.56 9.28
CA ARG A 182 -18.49 7.50 10.64
C ARG A 182 -17.52 6.33 10.87
N PRO A 183 -17.81 5.08 10.44
CA PRO A 183 -16.88 3.96 10.58
C PRO A 183 -15.57 4.17 9.81
N LEU A 184 -15.63 4.81 8.64
CA LEU A 184 -14.44 5.11 7.82
C LEU A 184 -13.58 6.18 8.51
N TYR A 185 -14.20 7.24 9.03
CA TYR A 185 -13.52 8.24 9.83
C TYR A 185 -12.79 7.62 11.04
N ASP A 186 -13.50 6.80 11.83
CA ASP A 186 -12.93 6.14 13.00
C ASP A 186 -11.74 5.24 12.62
N ARG A 187 -11.84 4.56 11.46
CA ARG A 187 -10.74 3.76 10.91
C ARG A 187 -9.53 4.61 10.52
N VAL A 188 -9.74 5.77 9.87
CA VAL A 188 -8.67 6.72 9.57
C VAL A 188 -7.95 7.17 10.83
N ILE A 189 -8.70 7.57 11.87
CA ILE A 189 -8.15 8.02 13.15
C ILE A 189 -7.32 6.90 13.82
N LYS A 190 -7.82 5.66 13.79
CA LYS A 190 -7.11 4.50 14.33
C LYS A 190 -5.79 4.23 13.61
N LEU A 191 -5.81 4.21 12.27
CA LEU A 191 -4.62 4.00 11.44
C LEU A 191 -3.60 5.12 11.60
N LYS A 192 -4.06 6.37 11.61
CA LYS A 192 -3.22 7.55 11.85
C LYS A 192 -2.45 7.45 13.17
N LYS A 193 -3.13 7.02 14.26
CA LYS A 193 -2.49 6.81 15.57
C LYS A 193 -1.45 5.68 15.56
N ALA A 194 -1.67 4.63 14.76
CA ALA A 194 -0.78 3.48 14.70
C ALA A 194 0.53 3.76 13.94
N ILE A 195 0.52 4.69 12.97
CA ILE A 195 1.68 5.03 12.14
C ILE A 195 2.60 6.06 12.83
N GLY A 196 2.07 6.92 13.69
CA GLY A 196 2.82 7.98 14.36
C GLY A 196 2.70 9.32 13.64
N THR A 197 3.68 9.73 12.83
CA THR A 197 3.66 11.05 12.20
C THR A 197 2.91 11.02 10.86
N VAL A 198 1.63 11.39 10.89
CA VAL A 198 0.78 11.48 9.70
C VAL A 198 0.22 12.91 9.57
N ARG A 199 0.43 13.53 8.41
CA ARG A 199 -0.20 14.79 8.00
C ARG A 199 -1.14 14.52 6.83
N ILE A 200 -2.35 15.10 6.89
CA ILE A 200 -3.33 15.02 5.79
C ILE A 200 -3.61 16.46 5.38
N GLU A 201 -3.33 16.77 4.12
CA GLU A 201 -3.28 18.13 3.59
C GLU A 201 -4.22 18.25 2.39
N HIS A 202 -4.95 19.36 2.32
CA HIS A 202 -5.71 19.71 1.13
C HIS A 202 -4.78 20.27 0.06
N VAL A 203 -4.96 19.81 -1.17
CA VAL A 203 -4.31 20.35 -2.37
C VAL A 203 -5.35 20.73 -3.42
N THR A 204 -5.00 21.62 -4.30
CA THR A 204 -5.87 21.95 -5.43
C THR A 204 -5.95 20.78 -6.41
N ARG A 205 -7.07 20.65 -7.12
CA ARG A 205 -7.35 19.54 -8.03
C ARG A 205 -6.27 19.32 -9.09
N ASN A 206 -5.69 20.40 -9.62
CA ASN A 206 -4.59 20.33 -10.61
C ASN A 206 -3.32 19.70 -10.05
N LEU A 207 -3.11 19.68 -8.74
CA LEU A 207 -1.99 18.98 -8.09
C LEU A 207 -2.34 17.53 -7.77
N ASN A 208 -3.62 17.12 -7.91
CA ASN A 208 -4.13 15.77 -7.64
C ASN A 208 -4.55 15.02 -8.92
N ASP A 209 -4.29 15.56 -10.11
CA ASP A 209 -4.75 15.06 -11.41
C ASP A 209 -4.45 13.57 -11.66
N LYS A 210 -3.26 13.11 -11.26
CA LYS A 210 -2.87 11.71 -11.43
C LYS A 210 -3.69 10.76 -10.57
N ALA A 211 -3.99 11.12 -9.32
CA ALA A 211 -4.82 10.31 -8.42
C ALA A 211 -6.28 10.34 -8.91
N ASP A 212 -6.80 11.51 -9.30
CA ASP A 212 -8.13 11.69 -9.91
C ASP A 212 -8.30 10.78 -11.16
N HIS A 213 -7.32 10.79 -12.07
CA HIS A 213 -7.35 9.93 -13.26
C HIS A 213 -7.41 8.44 -12.89
N LEU A 214 -6.62 7.99 -11.92
CA LEU A 214 -6.62 6.58 -11.46
C LEU A 214 -7.93 6.20 -10.80
N ALA A 215 -8.53 7.09 -9.98
CA ALA A 215 -9.82 6.86 -9.33
C ALA A 215 -10.95 6.74 -10.36
N LYS A 216 -11.02 7.63 -11.34
CA LYS A 216 -11.99 7.59 -12.43
C LYS A 216 -11.85 6.33 -13.28
N LYS A 217 -10.62 6.01 -13.70
CA LYS A 217 -10.33 4.78 -14.43
C LYS A 217 -10.81 3.53 -13.68
N ALA A 218 -10.61 3.50 -12.35
CA ALA A 218 -11.08 2.41 -11.51
C ALA A 218 -12.61 2.34 -11.44
N ALA A 219 -13.29 3.47 -11.31
CA ALA A 219 -14.76 3.54 -11.31
C ALA A 219 -15.38 3.07 -12.63
N GLU A 220 -14.72 3.39 -13.76
CA GLU A 220 -15.17 3.00 -15.10
C GLU A 220 -14.91 1.52 -15.41
N SER A 221 -13.86 0.93 -14.82
CA SER A 221 -13.45 -0.45 -15.13
C SER A 221 -14.47 -1.51 -14.73
N ARG A 222 -15.52 -1.12 -13.93
CA ARG A 222 -16.60 -1.98 -13.46
C ARG A 222 -16.06 -3.38 -13.26
N GLY A 223 -15.34 -3.63 -12.16
CA GLY A 223 -14.59 -4.85 -11.95
C GLY A 223 -15.12 -6.00 -12.80
N PHE A 224 -14.33 -6.42 -13.77
CA PHE A 224 -14.67 -7.57 -14.59
C PHE A 224 -14.81 -8.75 -13.65
N GLU A 225 -16.04 -9.11 -13.30
CA GLU A 225 -16.41 -10.40 -12.75
C GLU A 225 -16.40 -11.45 -13.85
#